data_0a67bc5b75cf95ad0f8796e01d9b5b06
#
_entry.id   0a67bc5b75cf95ad0f8796e01d9b5b06
#
_cell.length_a   1.000
_cell.length_b   1.000
_cell.length_c   1.000
_cell.angle_alpha   90.00
_cell.angle_beta   90.00
_cell.angle_gamma   90.00
#
_symmetry.space_group_name_H-M   'P 1'
#
loop_
_entity.id
_entity.type
_entity.pdbx_description
1 polymer ?
#
loop_
_entity_poly.entity_id
_entity_poly.type
_entity_poly.pdbx_seq_one_letter_code
_entity_poly.pdbx_strand_id
1 'polypeptide(L)'
;HIWDLVGTGSRTTVGTAKADSLSQSLCTYCGQCVTHCPVGALEERDDTDHVYRMLADPTLTTVVQVAPAVRAAWTEYFGLSPEQAAPGVLASALRELGFDYVFDTNFSADLTIMEEGSEFIERFTHRDVYSWPMFTSCCPGWVRFVKGQFPQFARNLSTAKSPQQMFGAIAKSYFAEKIGVDP
;
A
#
# COMPACT_ATOMS: atom_id res chain seq x y z
N HIS A 1 -8.25 -5.81 -20.30
CA HIS A 1 -8.87 -6.69 -19.32
C HIS A 1 -7.82 -7.62 -18.72
N ILE A 2 -7.93 -7.92 -17.42
CA ILE A 2 -7.04 -8.86 -16.73
C ILE A 2 -7.70 -10.24 -16.63
N TRP A 3 -8.98 -10.24 -16.32
CA TRP A 3 -9.82 -11.42 -16.20
C TRP A 3 -10.52 -11.73 -17.52
N ASP A 4 -10.58 -13.00 -17.88
CA ASP A 4 -11.30 -13.50 -19.06
C ASP A 4 -11.78 -14.92 -18.79
N LEU A 5 -12.62 -15.44 -19.68
CA LEU A 5 -13.02 -16.83 -19.66
C LEU A 5 -11.85 -17.70 -20.18
N VAL A 6 -11.41 -18.64 -19.36
CA VAL A 6 -10.35 -19.59 -19.69
C VAL A 6 -10.87 -21.03 -19.65
N GLY A 7 -10.29 -21.89 -20.45
CA GLY A 7 -10.76 -23.27 -20.63
C GLY A 7 -11.90 -23.39 -21.62
N THR A 8 -12.44 -24.59 -21.76
CA THR A 8 -13.55 -24.92 -22.68
C THR A 8 -14.53 -25.89 -22.06
N GLY A 9 -15.81 -25.82 -22.47
CA GLY A 9 -16.87 -26.69 -21.99
C GLY A 9 -17.06 -26.62 -20.48
N SER A 10 -17.20 -27.76 -19.83
CA SER A 10 -17.39 -27.85 -18.37
C SER A 10 -16.18 -27.36 -17.52
N ARG A 11 -15.04 -27.11 -18.16
CA ARG A 11 -13.85 -26.57 -17.50
C ARG A 11 -13.68 -25.07 -17.68
N THR A 12 -14.68 -24.41 -18.27
CA THR A 12 -14.67 -22.94 -18.40
C THR A 12 -14.70 -22.31 -17.02
N THR A 13 -13.77 -21.43 -16.76
CA THR A 13 -13.67 -20.64 -15.52
C THR A 13 -13.18 -19.23 -15.83
N VAL A 14 -13.22 -18.35 -14.85
CA VAL A 14 -12.62 -17.01 -14.94
C VAL A 14 -11.18 -17.09 -14.46
N GLY A 15 -10.27 -16.56 -15.25
CA GLY A 15 -8.85 -16.56 -14.92
C GLY A 15 -8.09 -15.47 -15.67
N THR A 16 -6.81 -15.37 -15.40
CA THR A 16 -5.91 -14.50 -16.15
C THR A 16 -5.49 -15.18 -17.46
N ALA A 17 -5.10 -14.39 -18.45
CA ALA A 17 -4.54 -14.92 -19.68
C ALA A 17 -3.33 -15.82 -19.37
N LYS A 18 -3.27 -17.00 -20.02
CA LYS A 18 -2.21 -18.01 -19.84
C LYS A 18 -2.07 -18.59 -18.43
N ALA A 19 -3.07 -18.37 -17.56
CA ALA A 19 -3.01 -18.73 -16.15
C ALA A 19 -1.84 -18.06 -15.39
N ASP A 20 -1.35 -16.93 -15.85
CA ASP A 20 -0.31 -16.16 -15.19
C ASP A 20 -0.83 -15.63 -13.83
N SER A 21 0.05 -15.47 -12.86
CA SER A 21 -0.31 -14.79 -11.61
C SER A 21 -0.64 -13.31 -11.85
N LEU A 22 -1.47 -12.70 -11.00
CA LEU A 22 -1.76 -11.27 -11.09
C LEU A 22 -0.49 -10.40 -11.03
N SER A 23 0.53 -10.85 -10.32
CA SER A 23 1.83 -10.16 -10.24
C SER A 23 2.58 -10.10 -11.57
N GLN A 24 2.40 -11.11 -12.41
CA GLN A 24 3.00 -11.20 -13.75
C GLN A 24 2.14 -10.54 -14.83
N SER A 25 0.89 -10.25 -14.53
CA SER A 25 -0.03 -9.56 -15.44
C SER A 25 0.13 -8.04 -15.37
N LEU A 26 -0.56 -7.30 -16.24
CA LEU A 26 -0.66 -5.84 -16.20
C LEU A 26 -1.66 -5.33 -15.14
N CYS A 27 -2.05 -6.16 -14.18
CA CYS A 27 -2.96 -5.79 -13.10
C CYS A 27 -2.37 -4.66 -12.26
N THR A 28 -3.16 -3.60 -12.05
CA THR A 28 -2.77 -2.44 -11.23
C THR A 28 -3.14 -2.60 -9.74
N TYR A 29 -3.77 -3.73 -9.38
CA TYR A 29 -4.30 -4.00 -8.03
C TYR A 29 -5.29 -2.95 -7.52
N CYS A 30 -6.13 -2.41 -8.42
CA CYS A 30 -7.09 -1.35 -8.06
C CYS A 30 -8.33 -1.85 -7.29
N GLY A 31 -8.55 -3.17 -7.14
CA GLY A 31 -9.68 -3.75 -6.42
C GLY A 31 -11.03 -3.71 -7.15
N GLN A 32 -11.13 -3.10 -8.33
CA GLN A 32 -12.41 -2.95 -9.03
C GLN A 32 -13.09 -4.29 -9.35
N CYS A 33 -12.32 -5.33 -9.64
CA CYS A 33 -12.86 -6.66 -9.88
C CYS A 33 -13.47 -7.29 -8.61
N VAL A 34 -12.92 -7.00 -7.44
CA VAL A 34 -13.44 -7.45 -6.14
C VAL A 34 -14.78 -6.78 -5.88
N THR A 35 -14.83 -5.44 -5.95
CA THR A 35 -16.06 -4.66 -5.66
C THR A 35 -17.20 -4.91 -6.65
N HIS A 36 -16.89 -5.37 -7.87
CA HIS A 36 -17.89 -5.63 -8.92
C HIS A 36 -18.17 -7.12 -9.14
N CYS A 37 -17.58 -8.01 -8.35
CA CYS A 37 -17.83 -9.45 -8.49
C CYS A 37 -19.25 -9.79 -7.98
N PRO A 38 -20.17 -10.23 -8.87
CA PRO A 38 -21.57 -10.41 -8.47
C PRO A 38 -21.80 -11.63 -7.57
N VAL A 39 -20.81 -12.50 -7.48
CA VAL A 39 -20.86 -13.76 -6.71
C VAL A 39 -19.85 -13.81 -5.57
N GLY A 40 -19.10 -12.73 -5.31
CA GLY A 40 -18.10 -12.67 -4.25
C GLY A 40 -16.96 -13.68 -4.39
N ALA A 41 -16.64 -14.09 -5.62
CA ALA A 41 -15.57 -15.08 -5.86
C ALA A 41 -14.17 -14.46 -5.95
N LEU A 42 -14.09 -13.14 -6.02
CA LEU A 42 -12.84 -12.39 -6.03
C LEU A 42 -12.74 -11.63 -4.71
N GLU A 43 -11.70 -11.89 -3.96
CA GLU A 43 -11.48 -11.35 -2.64
C GLU A 43 -10.07 -10.75 -2.56
N GLU A 44 -9.88 -9.85 -1.61
CA GLU A 44 -8.55 -9.42 -1.17
C GLU A 44 -7.86 -10.54 -0.39
N ARG A 45 -6.54 -10.48 -0.33
CA ARG A 45 -5.80 -11.42 0.52
C ARG A 45 -6.04 -11.06 1.97
N ASP A 46 -6.59 -12.00 2.73
CA ASP A 46 -6.77 -11.86 4.17
C ASP A 46 -5.50 -12.33 4.91
N ASP A 47 -4.83 -11.39 5.55
CA ASP A 47 -3.65 -11.64 6.38
C ASP A 47 -3.98 -11.62 7.90
N THR A 48 -5.25 -11.55 8.28
CA THR A 48 -5.70 -11.39 9.67
C THR A 48 -5.16 -12.50 10.59
N ASP A 49 -5.31 -13.77 10.19
CA ASP A 49 -4.79 -14.90 10.95
C ASP A 49 -3.26 -14.86 11.10
N HIS A 50 -2.56 -14.34 10.07
CA HIS A 50 -1.11 -14.19 10.14
C HIS A 50 -0.73 -13.12 11.16
N VAL A 51 -1.43 -12.00 11.16
CA VAL A 51 -1.21 -10.92 12.14
C VAL A 51 -1.48 -11.39 13.56
N TYR A 52 -2.59 -12.10 13.81
CA TYR A 52 -2.87 -12.65 15.15
C TYR A 52 -1.82 -13.63 15.66
N ARG A 53 -1.25 -14.44 14.78
CA ARG A 53 -0.11 -15.31 15.16
C ARG A 53 1.13 -14.51 15.53
N MET A 54 1.40 -13.42 14.81
CA MET A 54 2.52 -12.53 15.15
C MET A 54 2.29 -11.81 16.48
N LEU A 55 1.09 -11.34 16.75
CA LEU A 55 0.73 -10.70 18.03
C LEU A 55 0.81 -11.67 19.21
N ALA A 56 0.58 -12.96 18.97
CA ALA A 56 0.70 -14.00 20.01
C ALA A 56 2.13 -14.48 20.27
N ASP A 57 3.10 -14.11 19.45
CA ASP A 57 4.49 -14.50 19.59
C ASP A 57 5.27 -13.46 20.42
N PRO A 58 5.65 -13.80 21.68
CA PRO A 58 6.34 -12.85 22.56
C PRO A 58 7.78 -12.57 22.15
N THR A 59 8.31 -13.24 21.13
CA THR A 59 9.66 -13.01 20.61
C THR A 59 9.69 -11.91 19.55
N LEU A 60 8.51 -11.51 19.04
CA LEU A 60 8.37 -10.48 18.01
C LEU A 60 8.03 -9.13 18.63
N THR A 61 8.63 -8.09 18.09
CA THR A 61 8.19 -6.70 18.31
C THR A 61 7.28 -6.29 17.18
N THR A 62 6.02 -6.05 17.48
CA THR A 62 4.99 -5.76 16.48
C THR A 62 4.80 -4.27 16.30
N VAL A 63 4.90 -3.85 15.03
CA VAL A 63 4.75 -2.44 14.64
C VAL A 63 3.65 -2.33 13.59
N VAL A 64 2.69 -1.44 13.81
CA VAL A 64 1.61 -1.16 12.86
C VAL A 64 1.58 0.30 12.46
N GLN A 65 1.30 0.55 11.19
CA GLN A 65 0.94 1.87 10.67
C GLN A 65 -0.47 1.85 10.11
N VAL A 66 -1.18 2.96 10.27
CA VAL A 66 -2.55 3.11 9.77
C VAL A 66 -2.56 3.95 8.50
N ALA A 67 -3.11 3.40 7.41
CA ALA A 67 -3.30 4.15 6.18
C ALA A 67 -4.35 5.27 6.37
N PRO A 68 -4.18 6.44 5.71
CA PRO A 68 -5.14 7.55 5.82
C PRO A 68 -6.57 7.16 5.45
N ALA A 69 -6.77 6.33 4.43
CA ALA A 69 -8.08 5.84 4.02
C ALA A 69 -8.74 4.98 5.10
N VAL A 70 -7.98 4.08 5.74
CA VAL A 70 -8.48 3.26 6.85
C VAL A 70 -8.84 4.14 8.04
N ARG A 71 -7.99 5.11 8.38
CA ARG A 71 -8.26 6.07 9.46
C ARG A 71 -9.54 6.87 9.23
N ALA A 72 -9.88 7.16 7.97
CA ALA A 72 -11.11 7.88 7.63
C ALA A 72 -12.36 7.00 7.67
N ALA A 73 -12.24 5.71 7.30
CA ALA A 73 -13.40 4.84 7.04
C ALA A 73 -13.72 3.83 8.16
N TRP A 74 -12.79 3.55 9.08
CA TRP A 74 -12.99 2.50 10.09
C TRP A 74 -14.24 2.69 10.95
N THR A 75 -14.63 3.94 11.21
CA THR A 75 -15.78 4.27 12.04
C THR A 75 -17.10 3.92 11.38
N GLU A 76 -17.16 3.96 10.04
CA GLU A 76 -18.37 3.57 9.29
C GLU A 76 -18.72 2.10 9.53
N TYR A 77 -17.73 1.22 9.55
CA TYR A 77 -17.92 -0.20 9.82
C TYR A 77 -18.50 -0.47 11.22
N PHE A 78 -18.07 0.31 12.21
CA PHE A 78 -18.52 0.17 13.60
C PHE A 78 -19.75 1.05 13.94
N GLY A 79 -20.28 1.82 13.00
CA GLY A 79 -21.39 2.75 13.24
C GLY A 79 -21.08 3.84 14.26
N LEU A 80 -19.81 4.25 14.36
CA LEU A 80 -19.35 5.27 15.30
C LEU A 80 -19.57 6.68 14.74
N SER A 81 -19.82 7.64 15.63
CA SER A 81 -19.95 9.04 15.23
C SER A 81 -18.57 9.63 14.83
N PRO A 82 -18.53 10.74 14.05
CA PRO A 82 -17.30 11.44 13.72
C PRO A 82 -16.48 11.86 14.95
N GLU A 83 -17.13 12.20 16.06
CA GLU A 83 -16.47 12.57 17.31
C GLU A 83 -15.74 11.37 17.95
N GLN A 84 -16.28 10.18 17.77
CA GLN A 84 -15.68 8.92 18.20
C GLN A 84 -14.56 8.44 17.25
N ALA A 85 -14.46 9.05 16.07
CA ALA A 85 -13.49 8.75 15.04
C ALA A 85 -12.07 9.29 15.29
N ALA A 86 -11.83 9.89 16.45
CA ALA A 86 -10.54 10.50 16.77
C ALA A 86 -9.38 9.51 16.55
N PRO A 87 -8.27 9.94 15.93
CA PRO A 87 -7.12 9.07 15.65
C PRO A 87 -6.57 8.34 16.88
N GLY A 88 -6.69 8.99 18.07
CA GLY A 88 -6.29 8.40 19.34
C GLY A 88 -7.12 7.19 19.76
N VAL A 89 -8.40 7.14 19.39
CA VAL A 89 -9.28 6.00 19.68
C VAL A 89 -8.83 4.77 18.86
N LEU A 90 -8.56 4.96 17.59
CA LEU A 90 -8.03 3.89 16.73
C LEU A 90 -6.66 3.40 17.22
N ALA A 91 -5.77 4.33 17.60
CA ALA A 91 -4.47 3.96 18.15
C ALA A 91 -4.59 3.19 19.47
N SER A 92 -5.55 3.54 20.33
CA SER A 92 -5.81 2.79 21.56
C SER A 92 -6.36 1.40 21.25
N ALA A 93 -7.31 1.28 20.32
CA ALA A 93 -7.84 -0.02 19.90
C ALA A 93 -6.75 -0.96 19.37
N LEU A 94 -5.83 -0.44 18.56
CA LEU A 94 -4.70 -1.23 18.04
C LEU A 94 -3.74 -1.68 19.15
N ARG A 95 -3.51 -0.85 20.17
CA ARG A 95 -2.73 -1.27 21.35
C ARG A 95 -3.44 -2.33 22.18
N GLU A 96 -4.76 -2.21 22.35
CA GLU A 96 -5.58 -3.24 23.03
C GLU A 96 -5.58 -4.58 22.26
N LEU A 97 -5.43 -4.55 20.93
CA LEU A 97 -5.23 -5.77 20.13
C LEU A 97 -3.86 -6.42 20.34
N GLY A 98 -2.91 -5.73 20.96
CA GLY A 98 -1.61 -6.26 21.29
C GLY A 98 -0.43 -5.75 20.46
N PHE A 99 -0.61 -4.74 19.62
CA PHE A 99 0.52 -4.13 18.92
C PHE A 99 1.41 -3.33 19.89
N ASP A 100 2.72 -3.57 19.85
CA ASP A 100 3.69 -2.88 20.70
C ASP A 100 3.82 -1.41 20.31
N TYR A 101 3.84 -1.12 19.01
CA TYR A 101 3.98 0.24 18.50
C TYR A 101 2.95 0.53 17.41
N VAL A 102 2.28 1.68 17.57
CA VAL A 102 1.26 2.16 16.61
C VAL A 102 1.68 3.51 16.07
N PHE A 103 1.78 3.63 14.76
CA PHE A 103 2.19 4.83 14.05
C PHE A 103 1.14 5.28 13.03
N ASP A 104 1.21 6.56 12.67
CA ASP A 104 0.43 7.14 11.58
C ASP A 104 1.31 7.22 10.31
N THR A 105 0.77 6.77 9.19
CA THR A 105 1.43 6.85 7.88
C THR A 105 1.69 8.30 7.44
N ASN A 106 1.00 9.29 8.02
CA ASN A 106 1.25 10.71 7.73
C ASN A 106 2.70 11.12 8.03
N PHE A 107 3.33 10.56 9.06
CA PHE A 107 4.75 10.79 9.34
C PHE A 107 5.64 10.46 8.14
N SER A 108 5.42 9.30 7.54
CA SER A 108 6.19 8.88 6.36
C SER A 108 5.71 9.55 5.06
N ALA A 109 4.48 10.06 5.03
CA ALA A 109 4.02 10.91 3.94
C ALA A 109 4.77 12.25 3.93
N ASP A 110 5.04 12.83 5.09
CA ASP A 110 5.87 14.05 5.21
C ASP A 110 7.29 13.79 4.71
N LEU A 111 7.88 12.64 5.04
CA LEU A 111 9.17 12.24 4.48
C LEU A 111 9.12 12.08 2.95
N THR A 112 8.06 11.50 2.42
CA THR A 112 7.88 11.38 0.97
C THR A 112 7.83 12.75 0.32
N ILE A 113 7.13 13.72 0.91
CA ILE A 113 7.08 15.10 0.40
C ILE A 113 8.48 15.73 0.41
N MET A 114 9.26 15.51 1.45
CA MET A 114 10.63 16.05 1.53
C MET A 114 11.53 15.47 0.42
N GLU A 115 11.48 14.17 0.20
CA GLU A 115 12.26 13.49 -0.83
C GLU A 115 11.80 13.87 -2.25
N GLU A 116 10.50 13.78 -2.53
CA GLU A 116 9.95 14.18 -3.84
C GLU A 116 10.14 15.67 -4.12
N GLY A 117 10.01 16.53 -3.11
CA GLY A 117 10.24 17.95 -3.24
C GLY A 117 11.72 18.27 -3.57
N SER A 118 12.64 17.57 -2.93
CA SER A 118 14.08 17.69 -3.22
C SER A 118 14.39 17.23 -4.64
N GLU A 119 13.85 16.08 -5.06
CA GLU A 119 13.97 15.57 -6.42
C GLU A 119 13.35 16.54 -7.44
N PHE A 120 12.18 17.12 -7.12
CA PHE A 120 11.55 18.11 -7.99
C PHE A 120 12.44 19.34 -8.19
N ILE A 121 13.02 19.88 -7.13
CA ILE A 121 13.92 21.04 -7.20
C ILE A 121 15.15 20.71 -8.04
N GLU A 122 15.74 19.54 -7.84
CA GLU A 122 16.88 19.08 -8.63
C GLU A 122 16.52 18.98 -10.12
N ARG A 123 15.42 18.29 -10.46
CA ARG A 123 14.95 18.15 -11.84
C ARG A 123 14.57 19.50 -12.45
N PHE A 124 14.00 20.40 -11.67
CA PHE A 124 13.61 21.72 -12.14
C PHE A 124 14.81 22.62 -12.46
N THR A 125 15.89 22.51 -11.65
CA THR A 125 17.12 23.27 -11.88
C THR A 125 17.91 22.76 -13.08
N HIS A 126 17.79 21.44 -13.39
CA HIS A 126 18.48 20.79 -14.50
C HIS A 126 17.49 20.28 -15.56
N ARG A 127 16.58 21.17 -15.99
CA ARG A 127 15.46 20.82 -16.91
C ARG A 127 15.89 20.28 -18.27
N ASP A 128 17.08 20.60 -18.70
CA ASP A 128 17.72 20.14 -19.93
C ASP A 128 18.15 18.66 -19.88
N VAL A 129 18.35 18.12 -18.69
CA VAL A 129 18.79 16.73 -18.46
C VAL A 129 17.62 15.80 -18.20
N TYR A 130 16.61 16.29 -17.49
CA TYR A 130 15.48 15.46 -17.03
C TYR A 130 14.27 15.49 -17.97
N SER A 131 13.55 14.39 -17.99
CA SER A 131 12.27 14.29 -18.72
C SER A 131 11.13 14.98 -17.97
N TRP A 132 10.31 15.73 -18.70
CA TRP A 132 9.15 16.45 -18.18
C TRP A 132 7.86 16.00 -18.85
N PRO A 133 6.69 16.08 -18.14
CA PRO A 133 6.54 16.47 -16.73
C PRO A 133 7.09 15.42 -15.75
N MET A 134 7.37 15.80 -14.51
CA MET A 134 7.61 14.86 -13.42
C MET A 134 6.29 14.37 -12.85
N PHE A 135 6.14 13.06 -12.65
CA PHE A 135 4.98 12.45 -12.00
C PHE A 135 5.36 11.89 -10.64
N THR A 136 4.49 12.05 -9.66
CA THR A 136 4.64 11.40 -8.35
C THR A 136 4.52 9.88 -8.49
N SER A 137 5.06 9.12 -7.55
CA SER A 137 5.14 7.65 -7.62
C SER A 137 4.66 6.95 -6.33
N CYS A 138 3.99 7.66 -5.43
CA CYS A 138 3.54 7.11 -4.16
C CYS A 138 2.46 6.02 -4.29
N CYS A 139 1.70 5.98 -5.39
CA CYS A 139 0.67 4.99 -5.65
C CYS A 139 1.22 3.83 -6.51
N PRO A 140 1.35 2.60 -5.97
CA PRO A 140 1.85 1.45 -6.74
C PRO A 140 0.96 1.10 -7.93
N GLY A 141 -0.35 1.29 -7.82
CA GLY A 141 -1.30 1.08 -8.92
C GLY A 141 -1.04 2.03 -10.09
N TRP A 142 -0.80 3.30 -9.79
CA TRP A 142 -0.41 4.31 -10.77
C TRP A 142 0.91 3.95 -11.46
N VAL A 143 1.92 3.57 -10.69
CA VAL A 143 3.24 3.18 -11.24
C VAL A 143 3.10 1.97 -12.17
N ARG A 144 2.32 0.95 -11.78
CA ARG A 144 2.06 -0.22 -12.63
C ARG A 144 1.28 0.16 -13.88
N PHE A 145 0.29 1.04 -13.77
CA PHE A 145 -0.46 1.54 -14.91
C PHE A 145 0.43 2.25 -15.92
N VAL A 146 1.27 3.18 -15.46
CA VAL A 146 2.22 3.88 -16.33
C VAL A 146 3.18 2.90 -17.00
N LYS A 147 3.80 2.01 -16.24
CA LYS A 147 4.75 1.04 -16.80
C LYS A 147 4.11 0.07 -17.80
N GLY A 148 2.84 -0.29 -17.59
CA GLY A 148 2.14 -1.23 -18.45
C GLY A 148 1.49 -0.60 -19.68
N GLN A 149 0.95 0.60 -19.57
CA GLN A 149 0.18 1.25 -20.64
C GLN A 149 0.96 2.38 -21.33
N PHE A 150 1.86 3.04 -20.62
CA PHE A 150 2.62 4.20 -21.08
C PHE A 150 4.11 4.10 -20.71
N PRO A 151 4.81 3.03 -21.14
CA PRO A 151 6.19 2.77 -20.70
C PRO A 151 7.17 3.89 -21.05
N GLN A 152 6.86 4.71 -22.07
CA GLN A 152 7.65 5.88 -22.43
C GLN A 152 7.71 6.93 -21.32
N PHE A 153 6.72 6.97 -20.42
CA PHE A 153 6.68 7.88 -19.27
C PHE A 153 7.27 7.30 -17.99
N ALA A 154 7.77 6.07 -18.00
CA ALA A 154 8.34 5.45 -16.81
C ALA A 154 9.50 6.28 -16.22
N ARG A 155 10.30 6.93 -17.07
CA ARG A 155 11.40 7.83 -16.68
C ARG A 155 10.95 9.16 -16.08
N ASN A 156 9.67 9.51 -16.25
CA ASN A 156 9.07 10.72 -15.70
C ASN A 156 8.58 10.53 -14.25
N LEU A 157 8.48 9.27 -13.79
CA LEU A 157 8.07 8.99 -12.42
C LEU A 157 9.17 9.43 -11.43
N SER A 158 8.74 9.90 -10.27
CA SER A 158 9.62 10.12 -9.13
C SER A 158 10.30 8.82 -8.70
N THR A 159 11.51 8.92 -8.19
CA THR A 159 12.26 7.79 -7.61
C THR A 159 11.93 7.57 -6.14
N ALA A 160 11.18 8.48 -5.51
CA ALA A 160 10.78 8.38 -4.12
C ALA A 160 9.90 7.15 -3.88
N LYS A 161 10.12 6.51 -2.73
CA LYS A 161 9.27 5.40 -2.28
C LYS A 161 7.92 5.91 -1.81
N SER A 162 6.90 5.03 -1.82
CA SER A 162 5.62 5.36 -1.21
C SER A 162 5.76 5.60 0.31
N PRO A 163 4.84 6.35 0.94
CA PRO A 163 4.82 6.54 2.39
C PRO A 163 4.89 5.24 3.18
N GLN A 164 4.19 4.21 2.74
CA GLN A 164 4.24 2.89 3.36
C GLN A 164 5.64 2.27 3.30
N GLN A 165 6.29 2.35 2.16
CA GLN A 165 7.65 1.81 1.99
C GLN A 165 8.69 2.61 2.77
N MET A 166 8.55 3.94 2.83
CA MET A 166 9.42 4.81 3.63
C MET A 166 9.26 4.50 5.12
N PHE A 167 8.03 4.34 5.59
CA PHE A 167 7.78 3.92 6.97
C PHE A 167 8.45 2.57 7.26
N GLY A 168 8.25 1.57 6.41
CA GLY A 168 8.86 0.25 6.58
C GLY A 168 10.39 0.30 6.62
N ALA A 169 10.99 1.13 5.77
CA ALA A 169 12.44 1.32 5.79
C ALA A 169 12.95 1.93 7.10
N ILE A 170 12.28 2.98 7.60
CA ILE A 170 12.66 3.65 8.86
C ILE A 170 12.37 2.76 10.08
N ALA A 171 11.22 2.06 10.08
CA ALA A 171 10.87 1.16 11.17
C ALA A 171 11.90 0.03 11.32
N LYS A 172 12.35 -0.54 10.19
CA LYS A 172 13.32 -1.64 10.15
C LYS A 172 14.80 -1.20 10.21
N SER A 173 15.09 0.07 10.31
CA SER A 173 16.46 0.58 10.47
C SER A 173 16.56 1.45 11.71
N TYR A 174 16.33 2.74 11.56
CA TYR A 174 16.48 3.73 12.63
C TYR A 174 15.65 3.40 13.88
N PHE A 175 14.36 3.02 13.70
CA PHE A 175 13.52 2.74 14.85
C PHE A 175 13.91 1.44 15.56
N ALA A 176 14.18 0.37 14.81
CA ALA A 176 14.64 -0.91 15.35
C ALA A 176 15.94 -0.73 16.15
N GLU A 177 16.93 -0.01 15.59
CA GLU A 177 18.17 0.34 16.29
C GLU A 177 17.90 1.13 17.58
N LYS A 178 17.01 2.13 17.50
CA LYS A 178 16.65 2.99 18.65
C LYS A 178 16.03 2.22 19.81
N ILE A 179 15.26 1.18 19.55
CA ILE A 179 14.63 0.34 20.57
C ILE A 179 15.44 -0.94 20.88
N GLY A 180 16.55 -1.16 20.20
CA GLY A 180 17.48 -2.28 20.44
C GLY A 180 16.95 -3.64 20.01
N VAL A 181 16.14 -3.70 18.94
CA VAL A 181 15.64 -4.95 18.36
C VAL A 181 16.25 -5.21 16.99
N ASP A 182 16.37 -6.49 16.63
CA ASP A 182 16.79 -6.91 15.29
C ASP A 182 15.58 -6.89 14.33
N PRO A 183 15.66 -6.16 13.18
CA PRO A 183 14.53 -5.90 12.30
C PRO A 183 14.12 -7.10 11.42
#